data_517a468e5f290fde1b930c9ded8dc194
#
_entry.id   517a468e5f290fde1b930c9ded8dc194
#
_cell.length_a   1.000
_cell.length_b   1.000
_cell.length_c   1.000
_cell.angle_alpha   90.00
_cell.angle_beta   90.00
_cell.angle_gamma   90.00
#
_symmetry.space_group_name_H-M   'P 1'
#
loop_
_entity.id
_entity.type
_entity.pdbx_description
1 polymer ?
#
loop_
_entity_poly.entity_id
_entity_poly.type
_entity_poly.pdbx_seq_one_letter_code
_entity_poly.pdbx_strand_id
1 'polypeptide(L)'
;TYQRYMETALKETEGKLVNLPDKKFDSAEFLKNLPHLPGVYRYFDKDGNLLYVGKARDLKRRVSSYFQKTLAPRTKLMVDQIASAQITVVNSEAEALILESNLIKTQDPRFNILFRDDKSYPYLKLSSGEYPRLSYYRGALDKRNSYFGPYPNANAAKDTMLLLQKVFQLRTCETSVFNNRSRPCLLYQIGRCSGGCCKKVSPEEYGKSVDLAKEFLRGDSQKVQEDLTRRMNEYSQKLGFERAAVMRDHLAAISNVIHQQSMEAAPDANADIIAAVAAQGEVCVNLAMVRGGRHLGD
;
A
#
# COMPACT_ATOMS: atom_id res chain seq x y z
N THR A 1 -8.26 -8.86 -4.25
CA THR A 1 -9.09 -7.70 -4.59
C THR A 1 -8.28 -6.59 -5.25
N TYR A 2 -7.09 -6.24 -4.75
CA TYR A 2 -6.20 -5.23 -5.37
C TYR A 2 -5.64 -5.72 -6.73
N GLN A 3 -5.26 -6.98 -6.83
CA GLN A 3 -4.83 -7.61 -8.09
C GLN A 3 -5.95 -7.66 -9.14
N ARG A 4 -7.20 -7.93 -8.70
CA ARG A 4 -8.38 -7.91 -9.56
C ARG A 4 -8.74 -6.49 -10.04
N TYR A 5 -8.52 -5.47 -9.18
CA TYR A 5 -8.71 -4.06 -9.53
C TYR A 5 -7.67 -3.59 -10.55
N MET A 6 -6.41 -4.02 -10.41
CA MET A 6 -5.33 -3.74 -11.37
C MET A 6 -5.54 -4.44 -12.71
N GLU A 7 -6.04 -5.69 -12.72
CA GLU A 7 -6.39 -6.41 -13.95
C GLU A 7 -7.60 -5.80 -14.65
N THR A 8 -8.57 -5.27 -13.90
CA THR A 8 -9.73 -4.56 -14.45
C THR A 8 -9.33 -3.20 -14.99
N ALA A 9 -8.51 -2.44 -14.26
CA ALA A 9 -8.00 -1.15 -14.72
C ALA A 9 -7.09 -1.28 -15.98
N LEU A 10 -6.35 -2.39 -16.11
CA LEU A 10 -5.57 -2.67 -17.31
C LEU A 10 -6.45 -3.12 -18.50
N LYS A 11 -7.56 -3.82 -18.25
CA LYS A 11 -8.51 -4.23 -19.31
C LYS A 11 -9.41 -3.10 -19.80
N GLU A 12 -9.77 -2.15 -18.95
CA GLU A 12 -10.54 -0.96 -19.36
C GLU A 12 -9.70 0.06 -20.15
N THR A 13 -8.37 -0.06 -20.18
CA THR A 13 -7.48 0.79 -20.99
C THR A 13 -7.24 0.27 -22.42
N GLU A 14 -7.83 -0.85 -22.82
CA GLU A 14 -7.94 -1.24 -24.25
C GLU A 14 -9.07 -0.47 -24.96
N GLY A 15 -9.22 0.81 -24.64
CA GLY A 15 -10.07 1.74 -25.37
C GLY A 15 -9.49 2.01 -26.76
N LYS A 16 -10.20 1.57 -27.79
CA LYS A 16 -10.01 1.77 -29.23
C LYS A 16 -9.12 2.98 -29.56
N LEU A 17 -7.96 2.72 -30.15
CA LEU A 17 -7.22 3.69 -30.93
C LEU A 17 -8.14 4.19 -32.07
N VAL A 18 -8.76 5.34 -31.86
CA VAL A 18 -9.40 6.07 -32.96
C VAL A 18 -8.27 6.78 -33.69
N ASN A 19 -7.91 6.26 -34.87
CA ASN A 19 -7.06 6.96 -35.83
C ASN A 19 -7.79 8.23 -36.25
N LEU A 20 -7.41 9.37 -35.68
CA LEU A 20 -7.83 10.69 -36.12
C LEU A 20 -6.78 11.24 -37.14
N PRO A 21 -7.24 11.79 -38.27
CA PRO A 21 -6.34 12.36 -39.25
C PRO A 21 -5.69 13.63 -38.70
N ASP A 22 -4.45 13.90 -39.08
CA ASP A 22 -3.59 15.09 -38.99
C ASP A 22 -4.08 16.36 -38.24
N LYS A 23 -4.84 16.24 -37.16
CA LYS A 23 -5.17 17.36 -36.29
C LYS A 23 -4.06 17.54 -35.27
N LYS A 24 -3.37 18.68 -35.35
CA LYS A 24 -2.47 19.17 -34.31
C LYS A 24 -3.19 19.09 -32.97
N PHE A 25 -2.55 18.49 -31.96
CA PHE A 25 -3.12 18.31 -30.63
C PHE A 25 -3.65 19.65 -30.08
N ASP A 26 -4.94 19.74 -29.87
CA ASP A 26 -5.58 20.92 -29.26
C ASP A 26 -5.42 20.89 -27.74
N SER A 27 -4.31 21.49 -27.28
CA SER A 27 -4.01 21.61 -25.87
C SER A 27 -5.04 22.43 -25.09
N ALA A 28 -5.69 23.42 -25.74
CA ALA A 28 -6.64 24.31 -25.05
C ALA A 28 -7.94 23.56 -24.73
N GLU A 29 -8.47 22.77 -25.66
CA GLU A 29 -9.64 21.94 -25.46
C GLU A 29 -9.35 20.85 -24.41
N PHE A 30 -8.20 20.19 -24.52
CA PHE A 30 -7.79 19.17 -23.55
C PHE A 30 -7.69 19.74 -22.13
N LEU A 31 -7.02 20.88 -21.92
CA LEU A 31 -6.85 21.51 -20.63
C LEU A 31 -8.18 21.97 -19.99
N LYS A 32 -9.14 22.37 -20.82
CA LYS A 32 -10.45 22.80 -20.33
C LYS A 32 -11.19 21.67 -19.61
N ASN A 33 -11.06 20.45 -20.08
CA ASN A 33 -11.77 19.26 -19.59
C ASN A 33 -11.03 18.52 -18.47
N LEU A 34 -9.85 18.98 -18.02
CA LEU A 34 -9.09 18.33 -16.98
C LEU A 34 -9.71 18.56 -15.59
N PRO A 35 -9.84 17.50 -14.77
CA PRO A 35 -10.30 17.62 -13.39
C PRO A 35 -9.20 18.13 -12.45
N HIS A 36 -9.61 18.74 -11.34
CA HIS A 36 -8.75 19.08 -10.20
C HIS A 36 -8.65 17.90 -9.22
N LEU A 37 -8.17 16.76 -9.71
CA LEU A 37 -8.06 15.52 -8.95
C LEU A 37 -6.65 14.92 -9.10
N PRO A 38 -6.20 14.06 -8.17
CA PRO A 38 -4.96 13.34 -8.32
C PRO A 38 -5.04 12.32 -9.45
N GLY A 39 -3.92 12.09 -10.12
CA GLY A 39 -3.89 11.12 -11.22
C GLY A 39 -2.56 11.05 -11.93
N VAL A 40 -2.56 10.27 -13.01
CA VAL A 40 -1.43 10.07 -13.92
C VAL A 40 -1.83 10.53 -15.30
N TYR A 41 -0.93 11.25 -15.96
CA TYR A 41 -1.07 11.68 -17.35
C TYR A 41 0.01 11.03 -18.23
N ARG A 42 -0.37 10.73 -19.48
CA ARG A 42 0.46 10.09 -20.49
C ARG A 42 0.42 10.91 -21.76
N TYR A 43 1.57 11.16 -22.37
CA TYR A 43 1.70 11.84 -23.65
C TYR A 43 2.18 10.89 -24.71
N PHE A 44 1.58 10.95 -25.90
CA PHE A 44 1.87 10.10 -27.03
C PHE A 44 2.24 10.92 -28.25
N ASP A 45 3.12 10.38 -29.09
CA ASP A 45 3.46 10.95 -30.40
C ASP A 45 2.40 10.61 -31.49
N LYS A 46 2.62 11.08 -32.68
CA LYS A 46 1.75 10.81 -33.85
C LYS A 46 1.66 9.33 -34.22
N ASP A 47 2.66 8.55 -33.88
CA ASP A 47 2.74 7.12 -34.18
C ASP A 47 2.16 6.27 -33.05
N GLY A 48 1.61 6.91 -31.95
CA GLY A 48 1.03 6.25 -30.79
C GLY A 48 2.07 5.77 -29.77
N ASN A 49 3.36 6.13 -29.94
CA ASN A 49 4.37 5.76 -28.97
C ASN A 49 4.28 6.65 -27.72
N LEU A 50 4.48 6.05 -26.56
CA LEU A 50 4.46 6.75 -25.29
C LEU A 50 5.71 7.63 -25.13
N LEU A 51 5.51 8.95 -25.09
CA LEU A 51 6.58 9.92 -24.87
C LEU A 51 6.92 10.09 -23.39
N TYR A 52 5.90 10.24 -22.56
CA TYR A 52 6.07 10.60 -21.16
C TYR A 52 4.91 10.13 -20.29
N VAL A 53 5.22 9.73 -19.08
CA VAL A 53 4.27 9.46 -18.00
C VAL A 53 4.61 10.37 -16.81
N GLY A 54 3.60 10.96 -16.18
CA GLY A 54 3.82 11.77 -14.99
C GLY A 54 2.63 11.73 -14.05
N LYS A 55 2.92 11.80 -12.74
CA LYS A 55 1.89 11.94 -11.72
C LYS A 55 1.54 13.39 -11.43
N ALA A 56 0.33 13.58 -10.95
CA ALA A 56 -0.13 14.87 -10.47
C ALA A 56 -0.95 14.70 -9.18
N ARG A 57 -0.81 15.63 -8.27
CA ARG A 57 -1.70 15.84 -7.12
C ARG A 57 -2.99 16.56 -7.57
N ASP A 58 -2.85 17.40 -8.59
CA ASP A 58 -3.90 18.10 -9.31
C ASP A 58 -3.56 18.04 -10.80
N LEU A 59 -4.29 17.21 -11.54
CA LEU A 59 -4.06 16.98 -12.98
C LEU A 59 -4.14 18.26 -13.77
N LYS A 60 -5.15 19.10 -13.54
CA LYS A 60 -5.35 20.35 -14.29
C LYS A 60 -4.17 21.29 -14.11
N ARG A 61 -3.79 21.56 -12.85
CA ARG A 61 -2.67 22.44 -12.53
C ARG A 61 -1.34 21.93 -13.10
N ARG A 62 -1.08 20.64 -12.94
CA ARG A 62 0.18 20.02 -13.37
C ARG A 62 0.31 19.96 -14.88
N VAL A 63 -0.73 19.49 -15.56
CA VAL A 63 -0.72 19.37 -17.03
C VAL A 63 -0.66 20.74 -17.68
N SER A 64 -1.40 21.74 -17.19
CA SER A 64 -1.33 23.12 -17.70
C SER A 64 0.08 23.70 -17.65
N SER A 65 0.92 23.29 -16.70
CA SER A 65 2.30 23.80 -16.59
C SER A 65 3.19 23.43 -17.79
N TYR A 66 2.85 22.40 -18.55
CA TYR A 66 3.59 22.01 -19.76
C TYR A 66 3.25 22.85 -20.99
N PHE A 67 2.16 23.59 -20.97
CA PHE A 67 1.69 24.41 -22.10
C PHE A 67 1.88 25.92 -21.85
N GLN A 68 2.74 26.26 -20.89
CA GLN A 68 3.11 27.66 -20.61
C GLN A 68 4.20 28.17 -21.56
N LYS A 69 4.35 29.51 -21.65
CA LYS A 69 5.27 30.15 -22.60
C LYS A 69 6.75 29.86 -22.36
N THR A 70 7.16 29.55 -21.13
CA THR A 70 8.57 29.34 -20.78
C THR A 70 8.80 27.91 -20.31
N LEU A 71 9.38 27.09 -21.16
CA LEU A 71 9.70 25.67 -20.86
C LEU A 71 11.20 25.44 -20.98
N ALA A 72 11.72 24.51 -20.17
CA ALA A 72 13.07 24.00 -20.33
C ALA A 72 13.23 23.33 -21.71
N PRO A 73 14.41 23.39 -22.37
CA PRO A 73 14.60 22.90 -23.73
C PRO A 73 14.14 21.45 -23.96
N ARG A 74 14.43 20.56 -23.01
CA ARG A 74 14.02 19.15 -23.07
C ARG A 74 12.49 18.99 -22.98
N THR A 75 11.84 19.75 -22.10
CA THR A 75 10.39 19.73 -21.96
C THR A 75 9.71 20.28 -23.21
N LYS A 76 10.26 21.35 -23.79
CA LYS A 76 9.77 21.90 -25.05
C LYS A 76 9.85 20.87 -26.20
N LEU A 77 11.00 20.20 -26.32
CA LEU A 77 11.17 19.14 -27.32
C LEU A 77 10.16 18.00 -27.17
N MET A 78 9.80 17.64 -25.93
CA MET A 78 8.76 16.65 -25.66
C MET A 78 7.38 17.18 -26.05
N VAL A 79 7.03 18.40 -25.61
CA VAL A 79 5.72 19.01 -25.86
C VAL A 79 5.46 19.19 -27.34
N ASP A 80 6.48 19.56 -28.12
CA ASP A 80 6.39 19.73 -29.58
C ASP A 80 6.07 18.41 -30.31
N GLN A 81 6.28 17.25 -29.68
CA GLN A 81 6.00 15.92 -30.23
C GLN A 81 4.64 15.35 -29.79
N ILE A 82 3.93 16.01 -28.87
CA ILE A 82 2.64 15.50 -28.37
C ILE A 82 1.59 15.56 -29.49
N ALA A 83 1.05 14.40 -29.83
CA ALA A 83 -0.09 14.27 -30.72
C ALA A 83 -1.37 13.87 -29.99
N SER A 84 -1.25 13.19 -28.86
CA SER A 84 -2.39 12.87 -28.00
C SER A 84 -1.97 12.79 -26.51
N ALA A 85 -2.96 12.97 -25.64
CA ALA A 85 -2.75 12.87 -24.20
C ALA A 85 -3.91 12.09 -23.55
N GLN A 86 -3.57 11.28 -22.55
CA GLN A 86 -4.52 10.52 -21.75
C GLN A 86 -4.30 10.81 -20.28
N ILE A 87 -5.38 10.78 -19.51
CA ILE A 87 -5.33 10.88 -18.04
C ILE A 87 -5.99 9.66 -17.39
N THR A 88 -5.49 9.30 -16.24
CA THR A 88 -6.11 8.32 -15.34
C THR A 88 -6.26 8.98 -13.98
N VAL A 89 -7.51 9.21 -13.57
CA VAL A 89 -7.82 9.75 -12.24
C VAL A 89 -7.70 8.62 -11.22
N VAL A 90 -7.16 8.92 -10.06
CA VAL A 90 -7.03 7.99 -8.92
C VAL A 90 -7.50 8.66 -7.64
N ASN A 91 -7.71 7.88 -6.58
CA ASN A 91 -8.27 8.41 -5.34
C ASN A 91 -7.25 9.14 -4.46
N SER A 92 -5.95 8.89 -4.65
CA SER A 92 -4.89 9.49 -3.82
C SER A 92 -3.60 9.75 -4.59
N GLU A 93 -2.76 10.66 -4.05
CA GLU A 93 -1.41 10.89 -4.57
C GLU A 93 -0.53 9.64 -4.48
N ALA A 94 -0.74 8.80 -3.47
CA ALA A 94 -0.03 7.54 -3.29
C ALA A 94 -0.35 6.54 -4.42
N GLU A 95 -1.62 6.43 -4.81
CA GLU A 95 -2.03 5.62 -5.97
C GLU A 95 -1.44 6.17 -7.27
N ALA A 96 -1.47 7.50 -7.48
CA ALA A 96 -0.84 8.13 -8.64
C ALA A 96 0.65 7.80 -8.74
N LEU A 97 1.36 7.80 -7.62
CA LEU A 97 2.78 7.49 -7.55
C LEU A 97 3.08 6.03 -7.93
N ILE A 98 2.27 5.10 -7.45
CA ILE A 98 2.39 3.66 -7.78
C ILE A 98 2.08 3.42 -9.25
N LEU A 99 1.00 4.02 -9.75
CA LEU A 99 0.57 3.89 -11.15
C LEU A 99 1.62 4.47 -12.11
N GLU A 100 2.17 5.67 -11.83
CA GLU A 100 3.27 6.28 -12.59
C GLU A 100 4.48 5.34 -12.66
N SER A 101 4.92 4.81 -11.50
CA SER A 101 6.08 3.89 -11.44
C SER A 101 5.85 2.61 -12.25
N ASN A 102 4.66 2.03 -12.19
CA ASN A 102 4.32 0.84 -12.93
C ASN A 102 4.29 1.10 -14.44
N LEU A 103 3.67 2.20 -14.86
CA LEU A 103 3.61 2.59 -16.27
C LEU A 103 5.00 2.89 -16.84
N ILE A 104 5.87 3.58 -16.10
CA ILE A 104 7.26 3.84 -16.53
C ILE A 104 8.03 2.52 -16.68
N LYS A 105 7.88 1.58 -15.76
CA LYS A 105 8.59 0.27 -15.81
C LYS A 105 8.09 -0.65 -16.91
N THR A 106 6.80 -0.62 -17.21
CA THR A 106 6.19 -1.52 -18.20
C THR A 106 6.27 -0.99 -19.62
N GLN A 107 6.20 0.34 -19.80
CA GLN A 107 6.07 0.97 -21.11
C GLN A 107 7.32 1.75 -21.56
N ASP A 108 8.32 1.89 -20.70
CA ASP A 108 9.64 2.53 -20.97
C ASP A 108 9.56 3.83 -21.77
N PRO A 109 8.86 4.89 -21.28
CA PRO A 109 8.59 6.08 -22.05
C PRO A 109 9.86 6.90 -22.31
N ARG A 110 10.03 7.37 -23.55
CA ARG A 110 11.25 7.97 -24.09
C ARG A 110 11.77 9.17 -23.31
N PHE A 111 10.92 10.01 -22.76
CA PHE A 111 11.29 11.24 -22.05
C PHE A 111 11.33 11.11 -20.53
N ASN A 112 10.85 10.00 -19.97
CA ASN A 112 11.10 9.72 -18.56
C ASN A 112 12.59 9.43 -18.40
N ILE A 113 13.21 10.09 -17.42
CA ILE A 113 14.53 9.68 -16.97
C ILE A 113 14.30 8.35 -16.30
N LEU A 114 14.73 7.27 -16.92
CA LEU A 114 14.88 6.00 -16.23
C LEU A 114 15.81 6.28 -15.06
N PHE A 115 15.22 6.35 -13.88
CA PHE A 115 15.98 6.18 -12.67
C PHE A 115 16.53 4.75 -12.73
N ARG A 116 17.72 4.59 -13.31
CA ARG A 116 18.54 3.38 -13.24
C ARG A 116 18.94 3.08 -11.80
N ASP A 117 18.69 4.02 -10.91
CA ASP A 117 18.72 3.82 -9.49
C ASP A 117 17.55 2.90 -9.14
N ASP A 118 17.87 1.67 -8.82
CA ASP A 118 16.99 0.55 -8.47
C ASP A 118 16.23 0.79 -7.15
N LYS A 119 15.84 2.04 -6.90
CA LYS A 119 15.00 2.48 -5.79
C LYS A 119 13.56 2.11 -6.06
N SER A 120 13.34 0.80 -6.22
CA SER A 120 11.99 0.24 -6.20
C SER A 120 11.32 0.63 -4.89
N TYR A 121 9.99 0.84 -4.96
CA TYR A 121 9.20 0.97 -3.73
C TYR A 121 9.47 -0.21 -2.81
N PRO A 122 9.48 -0.01 -1.49
CA PRO A 122 9.67 -1.09 -0.56
C PRO A 122 8.50 -2.09 -0.59
N TYR A 123 8.86 -3.34 -0.38
CA TYR A 123 7.96 -4.46 -0.17
C TYR A 123 8.20 -5.07 1.20
N LEU A 124 7.20 -5.71 1.74
CA LEU A 124 7.36 -6.66 2.83
C LEU A 124 7.52 -8.05 2.21
N LYS A 125 8.68 -8.65 2.41
CA LYS A 125 9.05 -9.98 1.90
C LYS A 125 8.83 -11.01 2.97
N LEU A 126 8.04 -12.04 2.67
CA LEU A 126 7.92 -13.25 3.47
C LEU A 126 8.71 -14.36 2.79
N SER A 127 9.75 -14.85 3.44
CA SER A 127 10.61 -15.90 2.90
C SER A 127 9.86 -17.24 2.79
N SER A 128 10.31 -18.10 1.90
CA SER A 128 9.87 -19.50 1.83
C SER A 128 10.47 -20.34 2.97
N GLY A 129 9.93 -21.56 3.19
CA GLY A 129 10.40 -22.55 4.15
C GLY A 129 9.43 -22.78 5.31
N GLU A 130 9.77 -23.68 6.23
CA GLU A 130 8.93 -24.08 7.37
C GLU A 130 8.70 -22.94 8.38
N TYR A 131 9.70 -22.07 8.55
CA TYR A 131 9.65 -20.90 9.43
C TYR A 131 9.91 -19.63 8.62
N PRO A 132 8.93 -19.12 7.85
CA PRO A 132 9.07 -17.91 7.06
C PRO A 132 9.46 -16.69 7.91
N ARG A 133 10.32 -15.82 7.34
CA ARG A 133 10.71 -14.55 7.94
C ARG A 133 10.05 -13.39 7.21
N LEU A 134 9.39 -12.52 7.94
CA LEU A 134 8.91 -11.24 7.40
C LEU A 134 10.05 -10.21 7.46
N SER A 135 10.38 -9.59 6.34
CA SER A 135 11.46 -8.62 6.24
C SER A 135 11.13 -7.48 5.27
N TYR A 136 11.72 -6.32 5.52
CA TYR A 136 11.71 -5.20 4.59
C TYR A 136 12.60 -5.52 3.38
N TYR A 137 12.12 -5.25 2.18
CA TYR A 137 12.82 -5.59 0.95
C TYR A 137 12.71 -4.49 -0.11
N ARG A 138 13.80 -4.27 -0.82
CA ARG A 138 13.86 -3.47 -2.06
C ARG A 138 14.72 -4.22 -3.05
N GLY A 139 14.26 -4.36 -4.28
CA GLY A 139 15.00 -5.04 -5.34
C GLY A 139 14.08 -5.89 -6.21
N ALA A 140 14.67 -6.72 -7.08
CA ALA A 140 13.96 -7.60 -7.97
C ALA A 140 13.17 -8.67 -7.22
N LEU A 141 11.94 -8.92 -7.64
CA LEU A 141 11.05 -9.91 -7.01
C LEU A 141 11.39 -11.31 -7.55
N ASP A 142 11.57 -12.27 -6.67
CA ASP A 142 11.74 -13.67 -7.04
C ASP A 142 10.43 -14.47 -6.81
N LYS A 143 10.24 -15.56 -7.57
CA LYS A 143 9.01 -16.37 -7.50
C LYS A 143 8.93 -17.28 -6.27
N ARG A 144 10.02 -17.44 -5.51
CA ARG A 144 10.10 -18.35 -4.37
C ARG A 144 9.56 -17.77 -3.09
N ASN A 145 9.49 -16.43 -3.00
CA ASN A 145 9.07 -15.72 -1.82
C ASN A 145 7.74 -14.98 -2.07
N SER A 146 7.01 -14.66 -1.02
CA SER A 146 5.82 -13.83 -1.10
C SER A 146 6.17 -12.37 -0.82
N TYR A 147 5.63 -11.46 -1.64
CA TYR A 147 5.87 -10.03 -1.53
C TYR A 147 4.55 -9.30 -1.38
N PHE A 148 4.50 -8.36 -0.46
CA PHE A 148 3.34 -7.51 -0.17
C PHE A 148 3.75 -6.05 -0.37
N GLY A 149 2.91 -5.30 -1.02
CA GLY A 149 3.18 -3.91 -1.43
C GLY A 149 2.96 -3.73 -2.94
N PRO A 150 3.49 -2.70 -3.59
CA PRO A 150 4.50 -1.75 -3.10
C PRO A 150 3.95 -0.76 -2.06
N TYR A 151 4.78 -0.36 -1.10
CA TYR A 151 4.43 0.65 -0.11
C TYR A 151 4.95 2.03 -0.55
N PRO A 152 4.12 3.07 -0.59
CA PRO A 152 4.57 4.42 -0.94
C PRO A 152 5.43 5.04 0.17
N ASN A 153 5.19 4.67 1.43
CA ASN A 153 5.92 5.16 2.60
C ASN A 153 6.79 4.06 3.22
N ALA A 154 8.10 4.26 3.20
CA ALA A 154 9.07 3.31 3.73
C ALA A 154 8.99 3.14 5.26
N ASN A 155 8.64 4.20 5.99
CA ASN A 155 8.50 4.13 7.44
C ASN A 155 7.23 3.37 7.82
N ALA A 156 6.10 3.67 7.18
CA ALA A 156 4.85 2.92 7.39
C ALA A 156 5.03 1.41 7.11
N ALA A 157 5.79 1.04 6.06
CA ALA A 157 6.11 -0.36 5.79
C ALA A 157 6.93 -1.01 6.91
N LYS A 158 7.93 -0.30 7.45
CA LYS A 158 8.73 -0.80 8.58
C LYS A 158 7.91 -0.94 9.86
N ASP A 159 7.07 0.04 10.16
CA ASP A 159 6.24 0.04 11.35
C ASP A 159 5.20 -1.10 11.28
N THR A 160 4.58 -1.31 10.13
CA THR A 160 3.70 -2.46 9.87
C THR A 160 4.45 -3.78 10.04
N MET A 161 5.67 -3.90 9.50
CA MET A 161 6.49 -5.10 9.67
C MET A 161 6.78 -5.39 11.14
N LEU A 162 7.21 -4.39 11.90
CA LEU A 162 7.53 -4.53 13.32
C LEU A 162 6.30 -4.89 14.15
N LEU A 163 5.15 -4.31 13.82
CA LEU A 163 3.87 -4.65 14.44
C LEU A 163 3.51 -6.12 14.20
N LEU A 164 3.52 -6.57 12.94
CA LEU A 164 3.18 -7.96 12.60
C LEU A 164 4.16 -8.96 13.22
N GLN A 165 5.46 -8.64 13.24
CA GLN A 165 6.46 -9.46 13.92
C GLN A 165 6.17 -9.58 15.43
N LYS A 166 5.70 -8.51 16.07
CA LYS A 166 5.34 -8.50 17.49
C LYS A 166 4.04 -9.29 17.75
N VAL A 167 2.98 -8.99 17.01
CA VAL A 167 1.63 -9.55 17.21
C VAL A 167 1.61 -11.05 16.95
N PHE A 168 2.22 -11.50 15.85
CA PHE A 168 2.24 -12.90 15.44
C PHE A 168 3.49 -13.65 15.87
N GLN A 169 4.36 -13.02 16.68
CA GLN A 169 5.61 -13.60 17.17
C GLN A 169 6.50 -14.20 16.07
N LEU A 170 6.53 -13.53 14.91
CA LEU A 170 7.29 -13.99 13.76
C LEU A 170 8.79 -13.86 14.00
N ARG A 171 9.56 -14.79 13.46
CA ARG A 171 11.02 -14.71 13.57
C ARG A 171 11.57 -13.49 12.85
N THR A 172 12.53 -12.84 13.48
CA THR A 172 13.23 -11.67 12.93
C THR A 172 14.65 -11.99 12.48
N CYS A 173 15.25 -13.06 13.06
CA CYS A 173 16.64 -13.45 12.79
C CYS A 173 16.83 -13.99 11.38
N GLU A 174 18.05 -13.84 10.86
CA GLU A 174 18.46 -14.39 9.57
C GLU A 174 18.55 -15.92 9.59
N THR A 175 18.47 -16.54 8.42
CA THR A 175 18.44 -17.99 8.31
C THR A 175 19.71 -18.64 8.83
N SER A 176 20.87 -18.03 8.64
CA SER A 176 22.15 -18.50 9.21
C SER A 176 22.10 -18.52 10.74
N VAL A 177 21.59 -17.46 11.37
CA VAL A 177 21.44 -17.39 12.82
C VAL A 177 20.39 -18.37 13.32
N PHE A 178 19.28 -18.53 12.58
CA PHE A 178 18.18 -19.43 12.92
C PHE A 178 18.66 -20.89 12.98
N ASN A 179 19.39 -21.32 11.96
CA ASN A 179 19.84 -22.72 11.83
C ASN A 179 20.95 -23.11 12.84
N ASN A 180 21.74 -22.14 13.29
CA ASN A 180 22.89 -22.40 14.18
C ASN A 180 22.60 -22.11 15.66
N ARG A 181 21.34 -21.84 16.03
CA ARG A 181 20.98 -21.50 17.39
C ARG A 181 20.62 -22.72 18.24
N SER A 182 21.30 -22.89 19.37
CA SER A 182 21.06 -24.00 20.32
C SER A 182 20.19 -23.63 21.49
N ARG A 183 20.04 -22.33 21.83
CA ARG A 183 19.24 -21.85 22.96
C ARG A 183 18.34 -20.67 22.56
N PRO A 184 17.17 -20.51 23.21
CA PRO A 184 16.28 -19.37 22.97
C PRO A 184 16.98 -18.03 23.18
N CYS A 185 16.66 -17.06 22.31
CA CYS A 185 17.18 -15.70 22.42
C CYS A 185 16.28 -14.81 23.29
N LEU A 186 16.75 -13.60 23.56
CA LEU A 186 16.00 -12.61 24.34
C LEU A 186 14.60 -12.36 23.76
N LEU A 187 14.45 -12.32 22.42
CA LEU A 187 13.14 -12.09 21.80
C LEU A 187 12.11 -13.19 22.14
N TYR A 188 12.56 -14.42 22.32
CA TYR A 188 11.69 -15.50 22.82
C TYR A 188 11.31 -15.26 24.30
N GLN A 189 12.29 -14.90 25.13
CA GLN A 189 12.06 -14.67 26.57
C GLN A 189 11.06 -13.55 26.84
N ILE A 190 11.10 -12.48 26.03
CA ILE A 190 10.17 -11.35 26.12
C ILE A 190 8.89 -11.52 25.30
N GLY A 191 8.59 -12.73 24.81
CA GLY A 191 7.36 -13.03 24.08
C GLY A 191 7.25 -12.39 22.68
N ARG A 192 8.35 -11.97 22.06
CA ARG A 192 8.38 -11.36 20.72
C ARG A 192 8.74 -12.31 19.57
N CYS A 193 9.00 -13.56 19.90
CA CYS A 193 9.31 -14.62 18.93
C CYS A 193 8.85 -15.95 19.48
N SER A 194 8.28 -16.81 18.65
CA SER A 194 7.77 -18.13 19.02
C SER A 194 8.86 -19.19 19.27
N GLY A 195 10.14 -18.89 18.94
CA GLY A 195 11.27 -19.77 19.27
C GLY A 195 11.41 -21.01 18.39
N GLY A 196 10.98 -20.95 17.13
CA GLY A 196 11.08 -22.06 16.17
C GLY A 196 12.50 -22.59 15.97
N CYS A 197 13.54 -21.73 16.10
CA CYS A 197 14.95 -22.15 16.04
C CYS A 197 15.35 -23.17 17.11
N CYS A 198 14.65 -23.20 18.24
CA CYS A 198 14.86 -24.15 19.35
C CYS A 198 13.69 -25.10 19.53
N LYS A 199 12.89 -25.31 18.46
CA LYS A 199 11.73 -26.22 18.45
C LYS A 199 10.71 -25.97 19.57
N LYS A 200 10.53 -24.69 19.96
CA LYS A 200 9.54 -24.29 20.99
C LYS A 200 8.13 -24.17 20.43
N VAL A 201 8.00 -24.13 19.10
CA VAL A 201 6.75 -24.11 18.35
C VAL A 201 6.91 -25.05 17.16
N SER A 202 5.83 -25.79 16.80
CA SER A 202 5.84 -26.64 15.61
C SER A 202 5.74 -25.81 14.33
N PRO A 203 6.19 -26.34 13.17
CA PRO A 203 6.03 -25.66 11.88
C PRO A 203 4.56 -25.36 11.56
N GLU A 204 3.63 -26.27 11.90
CA GLU A 204 2.19 -26.13 11.64
C GLU A 204 1.60 -24.98 12.49
N GLU A 205 1.99 -24.90 13.76
CA GLU A 205 1.52 -23.87 14.67
C GLU A 205 2.09 -22.49 14.29
N TYR A 206 3.36 -22.45 13.90
CA TYR A 206 3.99 -21.25 13.35
C TYR A 206 3.34 -20.83 12.04
N GLY A 207 2.99 -21.79 11.17
CA GLY A 207 2.30 -21.56 9.90
C GLY A 207 0.98 -20.82 10.08
N LYS A 208 0.18 -21.14 11.11
CA LYS A 208 -1.06 -20.40 11.43
C LYS A 208 -0.81 -18.92 11.71
N SER A 209 0.24 -18.61 12.47
CA SER A 209 0.63 -17.22 12.74
C SER A 209 1.08 -16.49 11.47
N VAL A 210 1.80 -17.18 10.59
CA VAL A 210 2.22 -16.66 9.29
C VAL A 210 1.03 -16.39 8.37
N ASP A 211 0.02 -17.29 8.36
CA ASP A 211 -1.15 -17.12 7.51
C ASP A 211 -2.03 -15.94 7.98
N LEU A 212 -2.19 -15.74 9.27
CA LEU A 212 -2.85 -14.53 9.79
C LEU A 212 -2.11 -13.25 9.40
N ALA A 213 -0.77 -13.25 9.44
CA ALA A 213 0.01 -12.13 8.97
C ALA A 213 -0.15 -11.87 7.46
N LYS A 214 -0.24 -12.94 6.63
CA LYS A 214 -0.54 -12.82 5.19
C LYS A 214 -1.94 -12.26 4.93
N GLU A 215 -2.95 -12.70 5.68
CA GLU A 215 -4.32 -12.18 5.55
C GLU A 215 -4.38 -10.70 5.87
N PHE A 216 -3.75 -10.27 6.95
CA PHE A 216 -3.63 -8.84 7.27
C PHE A 216 -2.96 -8.05 6.11
N LEU A 217 -1.84 -8.54 5.59
CA LEU A 217 -1.11 -7.88 4.49
C LEU A 217 -1.89 -7.87 3.16
N ARG A 218 -2.89 -8.75 3.00
CA ARG A 218 -3.82 -8.77 1.86
C ARG A 218 -5.04 -7.86 2.05
N GLY A 219 -5.16 -7.23 3.22
CA GLY A 219 -6.29 -6.35 3.57
C GLY A 219 -7.46 -7.05 4.27
N ASP A 220 -7.36 -8.35 4.57
CA ASP A 220 -8.38 -9.07 5.34
C ASP A 220 -8.11 -8.92 6.86
N SER A 221 -8.30 -7.70 7.33
CA SER A 221 -8.07 -7.36 8.73
C SER A 221 -9.14 -7.89 9.66
N GLN A 222 -10.36 -8.14 9.15
CA GLN A 222 -11.48 -8.62 9.96
C GLN A 222 -11.20 -10.01 10.56
N LYS A 223 -10.73 -10.95 9.75
CA LYS A 223 -10.38 -12.30 10.25
C LYS A 223 -9.31 -12.29 11.33
N VAL A 224 -8.34 -11.38 11.19
CA VAL A 224 -7.29 -11.21 12.19
C VAL A 224 -7.86 -10.69 13.50
N GLN A 225 -8.77 -9.71 13.46
CA GLN A 225 -9.44 -9.19 14.64
C GLN A 225 -10.33 -10.25 15.31
N GLU A 226 -11.05 -11.04 14.54
CA GLU A 226 -11.87 -12.14 15.03
C GLU A 226 -11.02 -13.22 15.73
N ASP A 227 -9.88 -13.63 15.14
CA ASP A 227 -8.99 -14.62 15.76
C ASP A 227 -8.37 -14.10 17.08
N LEU A 228 -7.90 -12.87 17.10
CA LEU A 228 -7.34 -12.27 18.31
C LEU A 228 -8.40 -12.11 19.41
N THR A 229 -9.63 -11.73 19.05
CA THR A 229 -10.77 -11.62 19.97
C THR A 229 -11.13 -12.99 20.55
N ARG A 230 -11.18 -14.02 19.71
CA ARG A 230 -11.43 -15.39 20.13
C ARG A 230 -10.38 -15.87 21.14
N ARG A 231 -9.10 -15.69 20.84
CA ARG A 231 -7.99 -16.05 21.74
C ARG A 231 -8.03 -15.28 23.05
N MET A 232 -8.34 -13.98 23.01
CA MET A 232 -8.50 -13.16 24.20
C MET A 232 -9.58 -13.74 25.12
N ASN A 233 -10.74 -14.09 24.56
CA ASN A 233 -11.85 -14.67 25.31
C ASN A 233 -11.52 -16.06 25.89
N GLU A 234 -10.84 -16.92 25.10
CA GLU A 234 -10.39 -18.24 25.56
C GLU A 234 -9.41 -18.13 26.74
N TYR A 235 -8.46 -17.17 26.70
CA TYR A 235 -7.56 -16.93 27.84
C TYR A 235 -8.28 -16.38 29.03
N SER A 236 -9.24 -15.49 28.84
CA SER A 236 -10.06 -14.94 29.95
C SER A 236 -10.87 -16.03 30.64
N GLN A 237 -11.52 -16.92 29.88
CA GLN A 237 -12.28 -18.06 30.43
C GLN A 237 -11.41 -19.03 31.23
N LYS A 238 -10.14 -19.19 30.82
CA LYS A 238 -9.14 -20.01 31.52
C LYS A 238 -8.43 -19.27 32.66
N LEU A 239 -8.94 -18.11 33.08
CA LEU A 239 -8.35 -17.22 34.08
C LEU A 239 -6.93 -16.76 33.80
N GLY A 240 -6.49 -16.85 32.54
CA GLY A 240 -5.19 -16.38 32.05
C GLY A 240 -5.19 -14.90 31.70
N PHE A 241 -5.53 -14.03 32.66
CA PHE A 241 -5.79 -12.60 32.45
C PHE A 241 -4.59 -11.84 31.83
N GLU A 242 -3.36 -12.20 32.20
CA GLU A 242 -2.16 -11.58 31.59
C GLU A 242 -2.08 -11.86 30.09
N ARG A 243 -2.37 -13.10 29.64
CA ARG A 243 -2.40 -13.48 28.24
C ARG A 243 -3.56 -12.82 27.50
N ALA A 244 -4.72 -12.71 28.14
CA ALA A 244 -5.87 -12.00 27.61
C ALA A 244 -5.56 -10.51 27.40
N ALA A 245 -4.87 -9.87 28.36
CA ALA A 245 -4.42 -8.48 28.24
C ALA A 245 -3.45 -8.27 27.06
N VAL A 246 -2.52 -9.20 26.84
CA VAL A 246 -1.63 -9.16 25.66
C VAL A 246 -2.43 -9.22 24.35
N MET A 247 -3.45 -10.07 24.26
CA MET A 247 -4.29 -10.17 23.05
C MET A 247 -5.12 -8.89 22.84
N ARG A 248 -5.65 -8.28 23.89
CA ARG A 248 -6.33 -6.98 23.85
C ARG A 248 -5.39 -5.89 23.30
N ASP A 249 -4.16 -5.83 23.80
CA ASP A 249 -3.17 -4.83 23.38
C ASP A 249 -2.75 -5.05 21.91
N HIS A 250 -2.69 -6.29 21.45
CA HIS A 250 -2.48 -6.63 20.03
C HIS A 250 -3.65 -6.18 19.17
N LEU A 251 -4.89 -6.39 19.62
CA LEU A 251 -6.10 -5.92 18.92
C LEU A 251 -6.09 -4.39 18.79
N ALA A 252 -5.82 -3.67 19.87
CA ALA A 252 -5.75 -2.21 19.84
C ALA A 252 -4.67 -1.72 18.87
N ALA A 253 -3.49 -2.34 18.85
CA ALA A 253 -2.40 -1.98 17.95
C ALA A 253 -2.75 -2.22 16.47
N ILE A 254 -3.42 -3.34 16.16
CA ILE A 254 -3.89 -3.65 14.79
C ILE A 254 -4.99 -2.67 14.37
N SER A 255 -5.97 -2.41 15.23
CA SER A 255 -7.05 -1.45 14.96
C SER A 255 -6.52 -0.06 14.64
N ASN A 256 -5.54 0.42 15.39
CA ASN A 256 -4.91 1.72 15.15
C ASN A 256 -4.27 1.80 13.76
N VAL A 257 -3.58 0.75 13.30
CA VAL A 257 -2.98 0.74 11.95
C VAL A 257 -4.05 0.74 10.87
N ILE A 258 -5.14 0.00 11.04
CA ILE A 258 -6.26 -0.02 10.10
C ILE A 258 -6.91 1.37 10.01
N HIS A 259 -7.13 2.02 11.14
CA HIS A 259 -7.68 3.38 11.18
C HIS A 259 -6.77 4.40 10.49
N GLN A 260 -5.46 4.37 10.75
CA GLN A 260 -4.50 5.25 10.08
C GLN A 260 -4.50 5.04 8.56
N GLN A 261 -4.52 3.80 8.09
CA GLN A 261 -4.59 3.51 6.65
C GLN A 261 -5.89 4.01 6.01
N SER A 262 -7.02 3.89 6.69
CA SER A 262 -8.30 4.40 6.21
C SER A 262 -8.34 5.93 6.13
N MET A 263 -7.67 6.62 7.06
CA MET A 263 -7.60 8.09 7.09
C MET A 263 -6.62 8.65 6.05
N GLU A 264 -5.52 7.94 5.76
CA GLU A 264 -4.56 8.34 4.72
C GLU A 264 -5.07 8.07 3.30
N ALA A 265 -6.03 7.17 3.12
CA ALA A 265 -6.57 6.79 1.82
C ALA A 265 -7.46 7.86 1.15
N ALA A 266 -7.87 8.89 1.88
CA ALA A 266 -8.73 9.96 1.36
C ALA A 266 -8.25 11.35 1.84
N PRO A 267 -7.19 11.93 1.23
CA PRO A 267 -6.61 13.19 1.69
C PRO A 267 -7.56 14.40 1.64
N ASP A 268 -8.65 14.32 0.90
CA ASP A 268 -9.66 15.39 0.78
C ASP A 268 -11.08 14.97 1.23
N ALA A 269 -11.22 13.81 1.89
CA ALA A 269 -12.52 13.36 2.35
C ALA A 269 -13.06 14.27 3.47
N ASN A 270 -14.26 14.78 3.25
CA ASN A 270 -15.08 15.38 4.29
C ASN A 270 -16.15 14.36 4.68
N ALA A 271 -16.11 13.89 5.90
CA ALA A 271 -17.04 12.89 6.42
C ALA A 271 -17.34 13.16 7.90
N ASP A 272 -18.57 12.92 8.29
CA ASP A 272 -18.98 12.84 9.67
C ASP A 272 -19.31 11.38 9.98
N ILE A 273 -18.56 10.81 10.91
CA ILE A 273 -18.68 9.41 11.31
C ILE A 273 -19.44 9.36 12.63
N ILE A 274 -20.62 8.78 12.62
CA ILE A 274 -21.45 8.64 13.81
C ILE A 274 -21.43 7.17 14.25
N ALA A 275 -20.98 6.91 15.46
CA ALA A 275 -21.05 5.60 16.07
C ALA A 275 -21.98 5.67 17.30
N ALA A 276 -22.93 4.77 17.40
CA ALA A 276 -23.82 4.64 18.54
C ALA A 276 -23.72 3.24 19.14
N VAL A 277 -23.48 3.17 20.44
CA VAL A 277 -23.41 1.92 21.21
C VAL A 277 -24.41 1.99 22.34
N ALA A 278 -25.29 1.01 22.43
CA ALA A 278 -26.24 0.87 23.50
C ALA A 278 -25.79 -0.24 24.49
N ALA A 279 -25.66 0.09 25.76
CA ALA A 279 -25.34 -0.88 26.81
C ALA A 279 -26.06 -0.50 28.08
N GLN A 280 -26.63 -1.50 28.79
CA GLN A 280 -27.27 -1.36 30.11
C GLN A 280 -28.38 -0.28 30.17
N GLY A 281 -29.09 -0.04 29.06
CA GLY A 281 -30.16 0.97 28.98
C GLY A 281 -29.69 2.39 28.68
N GLU A 282 -28.39 2.60 28.49
CA GLU A 282 -27.81 3.86 28.05
C GLU A 282 -27.30 3.77 26.61
N VAL A 283 -27.34 4.89 25.90
CA VAL A 283 -26.82 5.00 24.54
C VAL A 283 -25.70 6.04 24.53
N CYS A 284 -24.50 5.60 24.14
CA CYS A 284 -23.38 6.49 23.86
C CYS A 284 -23.29 6.74 22.37
N VAL A 285 -23.28 8.02 21.98
CA VAL A 285 -23.12 8.44 20.59
C VAL A 285 -21.80 9.21 20.48
N ASN A 286 -20.92 8.74 19.61
CA ASN A 286 -19.67 9.45 19.26
C ASN A 286 -19.80 10.01 17.84
N LEU A 287 -19.39 11.26 17.65
CA LEU A 287 -19.36 11.97 16.37
C LEU A 287 -17.92 12.35 16.06
N ALA A 288 -17.26 11.65 15.16
CA ALA A 288 -15.95 12.00 14.67
C ALA A 288 -16.05 12.80 13.35
N MET A 289 -15.48 13.99 13.32
CA MET A 289 -15.49 14.88 12.15
C MET A 289 -14.18 14.80 11.39
N VAL A 290 -14.26 14.49 10.09
CA VAL A 290 -13.13 14.50 9.18
C VAL A 290 -13.32 15.61 8.14
N ARG A 291 -12.32 16.48 7.98
CA ARG A 291 -12.30 17.56 6.97
C ARG A 291 -10.94 17.61 6.30
N GLY A 292 -10.94 17.59 4.94
CA GLY A 292 -9.70 17.55 4.17
C GLY A 292 -8.79 16.38 4.54
N GLY A 293 -9.37 15.21 4.80
CA GLY A 293 -8.65 14.02 5.24
C GLY A 293 -8.07 14.09 6.66
N ARG A 294 -8.40 15.11 7.45
CA ARG A 294 -7.93 15.29 8.83
C ARG A 294 -9.07 15.11 9.83
N HIS A 295 -8.85 14.29 10.83
CA HIS A 295 -9.74 14.18 11.98
C HIS A 295 -9.63 15.46 12.82
N LEU A 296 -10.75 16.16 13.04
CA LEU A 296 -10.80 17.43 13.76
C LEU A 296 -11.14 17.28 15.24
N GLY A 297 -11.59 16.12 15.65
CA GLY A 297 -12.00 15.80 17.03
C GLY A 297 -13.27 14.96 17.07
N ASP A 298 -13.54 14.44 18.26
CA ASP A 298 -14.72 13.65 18.60
C ASP A 298 -15.72 14.51 19.36
#